data_dffbbe65fb27184087a7946d424101c2
#
_entry.id   dffbbe65fb27184087a7946d424101c2
#
_cell.length_a   1.000
_cell.length_b   1.000
_cell.length_c   1.000
_cell.angle_alpha   90.00
_cell.angle_beta   90.00
_cell.angle_gamma   90.00
#
_symmetry.space_group_name_H-M   'P 1'
#
loop_
_entity.id
_entity.type
_entity.pdbx_description
1 polymer ?
#
loop_
_entity_poly.entity_id
_entity_poly.type
_entity_poly.pdbx_seq_one_letter_code
_entity_poly.pdbx_strand_id
1 'polypeptide(L)'
;EIMSTSVHTLSLGMSVRDAAQLMGRYGHEGFPVVEEGRLLGVITRRDIDRALHHHLGGAPIRLYMHPGRISVAPDDSVERLQQVMMERGLGQVPVVENGRIIGIVTRTDLIKLWSEPPRQSQAERMVRLLQGSFPAPLLRFLREIGEIAHEMGCSAYLVGGVVRDLLLGIPNLDLDIVVEGDA
;
A
#
# COMPACT_ATOMS: atom_id res chain seq x y z
N GLU A 1 -4.14 4.69 -7.42
CA GLU A 1 -3.22 3.67 -8.00
C GLU A 1 -2.46 3.00 -6.86
N ILE A 2 -2.58 1.67 -6.72
CA ILE A 2 -1.99 0.89 -5.60
C ILE A 2 -0.82 0.00 -6.03
N MET A 3 -0.52 -0.08 -7.34
CA MET A 3 0.54 -0.95 -7.85
C MET A 3 1.92 -0.32 -7.76
N SER A 4 2.94 -1.16 -7.56
CA SER A 4 4.34 -0.80 -7.77
C SER A 4 4.72 -1.01 -9.23
N THR A 5 5.38 -0.02 -9.85
CA THR A 5 5.82 -0.08 -11.25
C THR A 5 7.21 -0.68 -11.44
N SER A 6 8.02 -0.75 -10.37
CA SER A 6 9.32 -1.44 -10.39
C SER A 6 9.13 -2.94 -10.20
N VAL A 7 8.91 -3.67 -11.30
CA VAL A 7 8.63 -5.10 -11.28
C VAL A 7 9.89 -5.89 -11.61
N HIS A 8 10.34 -6.71 -10.67
CA HIS A 8 11.38 -7.71 -10.92
C HIS A 8 10.75 -8.98 -11.48
N THR A 9 11.29 -9.48 -12.57
CA THR A 9 10.80 -10.68 -13.25
C THR A 9 11.89 -11.74 -13.36
N LEU A 10 11.50 -13.01 -13.53
CA LEU A 10 12.42 -14.11 -13.77
C LEU A 10 12.24 -14.65 -15.19
N SER A 11 13.32 -15.15 -15.80
CA SER A 11 13.27 -15.81 -17.09
C SER A 11 12.91 -17.30 -16.92
N LEU A 12 12.19 -17.84 -17.88
CA LEU A 12 11.64 -19.20 -17.87
C LEU A 12 12.70 -20.29 -17.64
N GLY A 13 13.91 -20.11 -18.20
CA GLY A 13 15.03 -21.04 -18.10
C GLY A 13 15.90 -20.92 -16.83
N MET A 14 15.63 -19.93 -15.97
CA MET A 14 16.40 -19.71 -14.75
C MET A 14 16.34 -20.94 -13.84
N SER A 15 17.47 -21.24 -13.14
CA SER A 15 17.49 -22.35 -12.17
C SER A 15 16.72 -21.96 -10.88
N VAL A 16 16.20 -22.99 -10.20
CA VAL A 16 15.56 -22.81 -8.88
C VAL A 16 16.53 -22.14 -7.88
N ARG A 17 17.81 -22.47 -7.92
CA ARG A 17 18.85 -21.89 -7.04
C ARG A 17 19.03 -20.39 -7.29
N ASP A 18 19.12 -19.98 -8.55
CA ASP A 18 19.29 -18.58 -8.90
C ASP A 18 18.04 -17.76 -8.56
N ALA A 19 16.85 -18.33 -8.79
CA ALA A 19 15.59 -17.73 -8.38
C ALA A 19 15.52 -17.55 -6.85
N ALA A 20 15.96 -18.55 -6.07
CA ALA A 20 16.02 -18.45 -4.62
C ALA A 20 16.95 -17.31 -4.15
N GLN A 21 18.11 -17.15 -4.79
CA GLN A 21 19.05 -16.06 -4.47
C GLN A 21 18.41 -14.69 -4.74
N LEU A 22 17.72 -14.52 -5.87
CA LEU A 22 17.01 -13.28 -6.18
C LEU A 22 15.87 -13.01 -5.20
N MET A 23 15.08 -14.03 -4.82
CA MET A 23 14.04 -13.90 -3.80
C MET A 23 14.61 -13.45 -2.46
N GLY A 24 15.76 -14.02 -2.05
CA GLY A 24 16.46 -13.61 -0.84
C GLY A 24 16.97 -12.16 -0.92
N ARG A 25 17.53 -11.77 -2.06
CA ARG A 25 18.08 -10.42 -2.28
C ARG A 25 17.02 -9.33 -2.24
N TYR A 26 15.86 -9.56 -2.84
CA TYR A 26 14.79 -8.56 -2.94
C TYR A 26 13.73 -8.68 -1.85
N GLY A 27 13.75 -9.75 -1.05
CA GLY A 27 12.75 -9.97 0.00
C GLY A 27 11.35 -10.25 -0.52
N HIS A 28 11.19 -10.64 -1.79
CA HIS A 28 9.88 -10.88 -2.39
C HIS A 28 9.39 -12.31 -2.15
N GLU A 29 8.08 -12.46 -1.97
CA GLU A 29 7.39 -13.75 -1.76
C GLU A 29 7.09 -14.48 -3.08
N GLY A 30 7.30 -13.83 -4.23
CA GLY A 30 7.11 -14.42 -5.54
C GLY A 30 7.58 -13.49 -6.65
N PHE A 31 7.59 -14.02 -7.87
CA PHE A 31 7.99 -13.28 -9.06
C PHE A 31 7.14 -13.68 -10.27
N PRO A 32 6.79 -12.71 -11.13
CA PRO A 32 6.32 -13.01 -12.47
C PRO A 32 7.44 -13.70 -13.28
N VAL A 33 7.07 -14.74 -14.02
CA VAL A 33 7.97 -15.42 -14.96
C VAL A 33 7.63 -14.96 -16.36
N VAL A 34 8.63 -14.48 -17.08
CA VAL A 34 8.46 -13.88 -18.40
C VAL A 34 9.37 -14.52 -19.43
N GLU A 35 8.92 -14.48 -20.69
CA GLU A 35 9.71 -14.78 -21.87
C GLU A 35 9.37 -13.75 -22.94
N GLU A 36 10.39 -13.14 -23.54
CA GLU A 36 10.22 -12.07 -24.52
C GLU A 36 9.30 -10.93 -24.08
N GLY A 37 9.32 -10.61 -22.77
CA GLY A 37 8.49 -9.57 -22.18
C GLY A 37 7.02 -9.96 -21.94
N ARG A 38 6.64 -11.20 -22.23
CA ARG A 38 5.28 -11.72 -22.00
C ARG A 38 5.20 -12.50 -20.70
N LEU A 39 4.14 -12.28 -19.93
CA LEU A 39 3.86 -13.06 -18.73
C LEU A 39 3.48 -14.51 -19.09
N LEU A 40 4.24 -15.48 -18.56
CA LEU A 40 3.99 -16.92 -18.72
C LEU A 40 3.41 -17.55 -17.45
N GLY A 41 3.67 -16.96 -16.29
CA GLY A 41 3.20 -17.47 -15.02
C GLY A 41 3.80 -16.71 -13.85
N VAL A 42 3.56 -17.22 -12.65
CA VAL A 42 4.10 -16.70 -11.39
C VAL A 42 4.75 -17.84 -10.63
N ILE A 43 5.88 -17.59 -9.98
CA ILE A 43 6.52 -18.54 -9.07
C ILE A 43 6.58 -17.93 -7.67
N THR A 44 6.27 -18.73 -6.65
CA THR A 44 6.27 -18.30 -5.26
C THR A 44 7.49 -18.81 -4.51
N ARG A 45 7.82 -18.17 -3.38
CA ARG A 45 8.86 -18.67 -2.45
C ARG A 45 8.59 -20.10 -2.03
N ARG A 46 7.33 -20.45 -1.73
CA ARG A 46 6.93 -21.81 -1.36
C ARG A 46 7.28 -22.84 -2.42
N ASP A 47 7.14 -22.51 -3.71
CA ASP A 47 7.46 -23.42 -4.81
C ASP A 47 8.97 -23.63 -4.92
N ILE A 48 9.74 -22.55 -4.76
CA ILE A 48 11.20 -22.59 -4.75
C ILE A 48 11.72 -23.38 -3.54
N ASP A 49 11.22 -23.11 -2.33
CA ASP A 49 11.66 -23.81 -1.11
C ASP A 49 11.33 -25.31 -1.19
N ARG A 50 10.16 -25.66 -1.75
CA ARG A 50 9.80 -27.07 -2.01
C ARG A 50 10.78 -27.74 -2.96
N ALA A 51 11.13 -27.09 -4.07
CA ALA A 51 12.06 -27.63 -5.04
C ALA A 51 13.47 -27.78 -4.44
N LEU A 52 13.93 -26.81 -3.63
CA LEU A 52 15.21 -26.90 -2.94
C LEU A 52 15.23 -28.02 -1.89
N HIS A 53 14.15 -28.22 -1.14
CA HIS A 53 14.01 -29.29 -0.18
C HIS A 53 14.17 -30.69 -0.85
N HIS A 54 13.73 -30.81 -2.08
CA HIS A 54 13.92 -32.04 -2.87
C HIS A 54 15.25 -32.08 -3.68
N HIS A 55 16.22 -31.22 -3.33
CA HIS A 55 17.53 -31.15 -3.99
C HIS A 55 17.50 -30.81 -5.49
N LEU A 56 16.43 -30.14 -5.96
CA LEU A 56 16.20 -29.79 -7.35
C LEU A 56 16.69 -28.37 -7.72
N GLY A 57 17.68 -27.85 -6.99
CA GLY A 57 18.18 -26.48 -7.17
C GLY A 57 18.72 -26.17 -8.59
N GLY A 58 19.19 -27.18 -9.33
CA GLY A 58 19.61 -27.03 -10.73
C GLY A 58 18.50 -27.10 -11.77
N ALA A 59 17.28 -27.45 -11.36
CA ALA A 59 16.16 -27.57 -12.29
C ALA A 59 15.63 -26.18 -12.70
N PRO A 60 15.11 -26.05 -13.94
CA PRO A 60 14.55 -24.77 -14.39
C PRO A 60 13.21 -24.47 -13.72
N ILE A 61 12.96 -23.20 -13.39
CA ILE A 61 11.75 -22.75 -12.66
C ILE A 61 10.45 -23.02 -13.39
N ARG A 62 10.48 -23.21 -14.73
CA ARG A 62 9.29 -23.56 -15.50
C ARG A 62 8.56 -24.82 -15.02
N LEU A 63 9.28 -25.73 -14.32
CA LEU A 63 8.71 -26.97 -13.80
C LEU A 63 7.92 -26.78 -12.49
N TYR A 64 8.09 -25.62 -11.83
CA TYR A 64 7.56 -25.34 -10.49
C TYR A 64 6.66 -24.12 -10.43
N MET A 65 6.69 -23.26 -11.47
CA MET A 65 5.83 -22.09 -11.53
C MET A 65 4.37 -22.47 -11.70
N HIS A 66 3.48 -21.57 -11.28
CA HIS A 66 2.06 -21.60 -11.64
C HIS A 66 1.92 -21.08 -13.08
N PRO A 67 1.63 -21.93 -14.06
CA PRO A 67 1.53 -21.51 -15.44
C PRO A 67 0.25 -20.73 -15.71
N GLY A 68 0.27 -19.93 -16.78
CA GLY A 68 -0.88 -19.16 -17.24
C GLY A 68 -0.77 -17.68 -16.95
N ARG A 69 -1.66 -16.91 -17.57
CA ARG A 69 -1.72 -15.47 -17.43
C ARG A 69 -2.45 -15.08 -16.14
N ILE A 70 -1.83 -15.36 -15.00
CA ILE A 70 -2.35 -14.95 -13.70
C ILE A 70 -2.01 -13.48 -13.52
N SER A 71 -2.94 -12.61 -13.86
CA SER A 71 -2.78 -11.15 -13.80
C SER A 71 -4.14 -10.48 -13.69
N VAL A 72 -4.10 -9.19 -13.38
CA VAL A 72 -5.24 -8.27 -13.47
C VAL A 72 -4.93 -7.16 -14.46
N ALA A 73 -5.97 -6.53 -15.01
CA ALA A 73 -5.86 -5.32 -15.82
C ALA A 73 -5.78 -4.07 -14.93
N PRO A 74 -5.28 -2.92 -15.43
CA PRO A 74 -5.24 -1.67 -14.65
C PRO A 74 -6.60 -1.22 -14.12
N ASP A 75 -7.65 -1.47 -14.89
CA ASP A 75 -9.03 -1.06 -14.57
C ASP A 75 -9.83 -2.15 -13.82
N ASP A 76 -9.20 -3.28 -13.48
CA ASP A 76 -9.85 -4.30 -12.67
C ASP A 76 -10.08 -3.79 -11.23
N SER A 77 -11.20 -4.21 -10.66
CA SER A 77 -11.53 -3.81 -9.29
C SER A 77 -10.64 -4.48 -8.24
N VAL A 78 -10.56 -3.88 -7.05
CA VAL A 78 -9.82 -4.43 -5.91
C VAL A 78 -10.38 -5.79 -5.51
N GLU A 79 -11.69 -5.99 -5.61
CA GLU A 79 -12.36 -7.26 -5.32
C GLU A 79 -11.90 -8.36 -6.29
N ARG A 80 -11.74 -8.01 -7.58
CA ARG A 80 -11.23 -8.95 -8.58
C ARG A 80 -9.79 -9.36 -8.26
N LEU A 81 -8.95 -8.39 -7.90
CA LEU A 81 -7.57 -8.65 -7.46
C LEU A 81 -7.53 -9.59 -6.24
N GLN A 82 -8.38 -9.34 -5.23
CA GLN A 82 -8.50 -10.19 -4.04
C GLN A 82 -8.92 -11.61 -4.41
N GLN A 83 -9.92 -11.74 -5.27
CA GLN A 83 -10.40 -13.04 -5.74
C GLN A 83 -9.25 -13.82 -6.37
N VAL A 84 -8.47 -13.21 -7.27
CA VAL A 84 -7.31 -13.85 -7.92
C VAL A 84 -6.26 -14.28 -6.87
N MET A 85 -5.96 -13.43 -5.89
CA MET A 85 -5.02 -13.75 -4.81
C MET A 85 -5.49 -14.96 -3.98
N MET A 86 -6.78 -15.01 -3.65
CA MET A 86 -7.37 -16.10 -2.85
C MET A 86 -7.44 -17.42 -3.64
N GLU A 87 -7.98 -17.38 -4.84
CA GLU A 87 -8.15 -18.58 -5.69
C GLU A 87 -6.81 -19.25 -6.04
N ARG A 88 -5.77 -18.44 -6.23
CA ARG A 88 -4.44 -18.92 -6.64
C ARG A 88 -3.45 -19.04 -5.48
N GLY A 89 -3.84 -18.64 -4.27
CA GLY A 89 -2.96 -18.67 -3.10
C GLY A 89 -1.74 -17.75 -3.21
N LEU A 90 -1.85 -16.65 -4.00
CA LEU A 90 -0.75 -15.73 -4.30
C LEU A 90 -0.73 -14.55 -3.35
N GLY A 91 0.46 -14.17 -2.91
CA GLY A 91 0.69 -12.95 -2.11
C GLY A 91 0.85 -11.68 -2.95
N GLN A 92 0.98 -11.85 -4.26
CA GLN A 92 1.17 -10.75 -5.22
C GLN A 92 0.66 -11.17 -6.61
N VAL A 93 0.16 -10.19 -7.37
CA VAL A 93 -0.42 -10.40 -8.70
C VAL A 93 0.12 -9.34 -9.66
N PRO A 94 0.66 -9.74 -10.82
CA PRO A 94 1.07 -8.80 -11.86
C PRO A 94 -0.12 -8.04 -12.44
N VAL A 95 0.09 -6.76 -12.75
CA VAL A 95 -0.83 -5.93 -13.54
C VAL A 95 -0.33 -5.93 -14.98
N VAL A 96 -1.19 -6.31 -15.92
CA VAL A 96 -0.84 -6.47 -17.33
C VAL A 96 -1.72 -5.60 -18.19
N GLU A 97 -1.10 -4.81 -19.06
CA GLU A 97 -1.76 -4.02 -20.09
C GLU A 97 -1.14 -4.34 -21.45
N ASN A 98 -1.98 -4.58 -22.46
CA ASN A 98 -1.55 -4.92 -23.83
C ASN A 98 -0.53 -6.08 -23.91
N GLY A 99 -0.66 -7.05 -22.98
CA GLY A 99 0.23 -8.21 -22.89
C GLY A 99 1.58 -7.96 -22.20
N ARG A 100 1.83 -6.76 -21.72
CA ARG A 100 3.05 -6.38 -20.98
C ARG A 100 2.75 -6.14 -19.52
N ILE A 101 3.69 -6.50 -18.63
CA ILE A 101 3.60 -6.20 -17.22
C ILE A 101 3.89 -4.71 -17.03
N ILE A 102 2.95 -3.98 -16.44
CA ILE A 102 3.09 -2.55 -16.11
C ILE A 102 3.26 -2.30 -14.62
N GLY A 103 2.93 -3.29 -13.79
CA GLY A 103 3.04 -3.20 -12.34
C GLY A 103 2.81 -4.52 -11.65
N ILE A 104 2.91 -4.49 -10.34
CA ILE A 104 2.59 -5.60 -9.44
C ILE A 104 1.86 -5.08 -8.21
N VAL A 105 0.86 -5.81 -7.72
CA VAL A 105 0.16 -5.50 -6.48
C VAL A 105 0.37 -6.64 -5.49
N THR A 106 0.68 -6.29 -4.25
CA THR A 106 0.91 -7.22 -3.15
C THR A 106 -0.24 -7.19 -2.14
N ARG A 107 -0.31 -8.20 -1.24
CA ARG A 107 -1.22 -8.18 -0.09
C ARG A 107 -0.98 -6.96 0.81
N THR A 108 0.28 -6.56 0.96
CA THR A 108 0.63 -5.38 1.76
C THR A 108 0.02 -4.10 1.18
N ASP A 109 -0.05 -3.97 -0.16
CA ASP A 109 -0.66 -2.82 -0.81
C ASP A 109 -2.17 -2.80 -0.56
N LEU A 110 -2.83 -3.96 -0.57
CA LEU A 110 -4.25 -4.06 -0.19
C LEU A 110 -4.47 -3.71 1.28
N ILE A 111 -3.62 -4.18 2.19
CA ILE A 111 -3.71 -3.85 3.62
C ILE A 111 -3.55 -2.34 3.81
N LYS A 112 -2.58 -1.71 3.13
CA LYS A 112 -2.40 -0.25 3.18
C LYS A 112 -3.63 0.48 2.66
N LEU A 113 -4.21 0.03 1.55
CA LEU A 113 -5.42 0.63 0.99
C LEU A 113 -6.59 0.63 1.99
N TRP A 114 -6.72 -0.44 2.79
CA TRP A 114 -7.76 -0.53 3.83
C TRP A 114 -7.38 0.12 5.16
N SER A 115 -6.08 0.22 5.45
CA SER A 115 -5.57 0.82 6.68
C SER A 115 -5.44 2.33 6.58
N GLU A 116 -5.28 2.87 5.37
CA GLU A 116 -5.32 4.30 5.11
C GLU A 116 -6.78 4.70 4.85
N PRO A 117 -7.48 5.31 5.83
CA PRO A 117 -8.67 6.05 5.50
C PRO A 117 -8.25 7.12 4.47
N PRO A 118 -9.06 7.39 3.42
CA PRO A 118 -8.71 8.39 2.42
C PRO A 118 -8.32 9.68 3.14
N ARG A 119 -7.18 10.28 2.79
CA ARG A 119 -6.63 11.48 3.46
C ARG A 119 -7.69 12.59 3.61
N GLN A 120 -8.62 12.67 2.66
CA GLN A 120 -9.79 13.56 2.75
C GLN A 120 -10.74 13.20 3.91
N SER A 121 -10.92 11.90 4.23
CA SER A 121 -11.84 11.48 5.30
C SER A 121 -11.34 11.81 6.71
N GLN A 122 -10.02 11.88 6.95
CA GLN A 122 -9.49 12.29 8.27
C GLN A 122 -9.71 13.78 8.52
N ALA A 123 -9.44 14.63 7.53
CA ALA A 123 -9.68 16.06 7.64
C ALA A 123 -11.19 16.36 7.80
N GLU A 124 -12.04 15.75 6.98
CA GLU A 124 -13.49 15.90 7.09
C GLU A 124 -14.05 15.35 8.41
N ARG A 125 -13.51 14.21 8.88
CA ARG A 125 -13.87 13.66 10.19
C ARG A 125 -13.49 14.61 11.30
N MET A 126 -12.29 15.19 11.26
CA MET A 126 -11.81 16.16 12.26
C MET A 126 -12.66 17.43 12.24
N VAL A 127 -12.97 17.96 11.06
CA VAL A 127 -13.86 19.12 10.91
C VAL A 127 -15.24 18.83 11.53
N ARG A 128 -15.83 17.67 11.29
CA ARG A 128 -17.11 17.28 11.90
C ARG A 128 -17.03 17.17 13.41
N LEU A 129 -15.94 16.59 13.95
CA LEU A 129 -15.73 16.50 15.40
C LEU A 129 -15.62 17.88 16.04
N LEU A 130 -14.85 18.79 15.43
CA LEU A 130 -14.73 20.17 15.89
C LEU A 130 -16.09 20.88 15.88
N GLN A 131 -16.84 20.78 14.77
CA GLN A 131 -18.16 21.40 14.63
C GLN A 131 -19.20 20.83 15.60
N GLY A 132 -19.10 19.55 15.95
CA GLY A 132 -20.01 18.92 16.92
C GLY A 132 -19.66 19.18 18.38
N SER A 133 -18.40 19.51 18.68
CA SER A 133 -17.90 19.64 20.05
C SER A 133 -17.70 21.09 20.50
N PHE A 134 -17.42 22.01 19.57
CA PHE A 134 -17.10 23.38 19.91
C PHE A 134 -18.24 24.36 19.55
N PRO A 135 -18.47 25.38 20.42
CA PRO A 135 -19.41 26.46 20.12
C PRO A 135 -18.96 27.27 18.89
N ALA A 136 -19.91 27.81 18.13
CA ALA A 136 -19.64 28.56 16.91
C ALA A 136 -18.66 29.76 17.09
N PRO A 137 -18.68 30.51 18.21
CA PRO A 137 -17.66 31.55 18.44
C PRO A 137 -16.23 31.00 18.50
N LEU A 138 -16.04 29.82 19.13
CA LEU A 138 -14.73 29.20 19.28
C LEU A 138 -14.22 28.68 17.94
N LEU A 139 -15.08 28.11 17.13
CA LEU A 139 -14.73 27.68 15.76
C LEU A 139 -14.30 28.86 14.89
N ARG A 140 -14.94 30.01 15.02
CA ARG A 140 -14.53 31.24 14.33
C ARG A 140 -13.15 31.70 14.77
N PHE A 141 -12.92 31.74 16.07
CA PHE A 141 -11.63 32.11 16.66
C PHE A 141 -10.49 31.19 16.18
N LEU A 142 -10.70 29.86 16.16
CA LEU A 142 -9.71 28.92 15.64
C LEU A 142 -9.42 29.11 14.14
N ARG A 143 -10.45 29.48 13.36
CA ARG A 143 -10.29 29.78 11.95
C ARG A 143 -9.47 31.05 11.74
N GLU A 144 -9.77 32.12 12.48
CA GLU A 144 -9.02 33.38 12.43
C GLU A 144 -7.55 33.17 12.77
N ILE A 145 -7.24 32.35 13.78
CA ILE A 145 -5.84 31.98 14.12
C ILE A 145 -5.18 31.26 12.95
N GLY A 146 -5.87 30.31 12.33
CA GLY A 146 -5.34 29.57 11.18
C GLY A 146 -5.08 30.47 9.96
N GLU A 147 -5.96 31.44 9.69
CA GLU A 147 -5.80 32.41 8.62
C GLU A 147 -4.61 33.36 8.87
N ILE A 148 -4.48 33.89 10.09
CA ILE A 148 -3.34 34.75 10.47
C ILE A 148 -2.02 33.97 10.38
N ALA A 149 -1.97 32.75 10.91
CA ALA A 149 -0.78 31.90 10.81
C ALA A 149 -0.39 31.65 9.35
N HIS A 150 -1.36 31.37 8.50
CA HIS A 150 -1.13 31.16 7.06
C HIS A 150 -0.59 32.41 6.36
N GLU A 151 -1.15 33.60 6.65
CA GLU A 151 -0.66 34.87 6.12
C GLU A 151 0.78 35.18 6.57
N MET A 152 1.16 34.75 7.78
CA MET A 152 2.51 34.88 8.30
C MET A 152 3.48 33.80 7.82
N GLY A 153 3.04 32.85 7.01
CA GLY A 153 3.84 31.71 6.55
C GLY A 153 4.12 30.66 7.64
N CYS A 154 3.35 30.68 8.73
CA CYS A 154 3.47 29.78 9.87
C CYS A 154 2.38 28.70 9.84
N SER A 155 2.60 27.61 10.61
CA SER A 155 1.59 26.59 10.85
C SER A 155 1.08 26.67 12.29
N ALA A 156 -0.24 26.67 12.49
CA ALA A 156 -0.86 26.64 13.83
C ALA A 156 -1.46 25.26 14.09
N TYR A 157 -1.20 24.72 15.27
CA TYR A 157 -1.64 23.40 15.68
C TYR A 157 -2.42 23.46 16.98
N LEU A 158 -3.59 22.84 17.02
CA LEU A 158 -4.29 22.57 18.27
C LEU A 158 -3.64 21.32 18.90
N VAL A 159 -3.22 21.44 20.15
CA VAL A 159 -2.45 20.40 20.86
C VAL A 159 -3.02 20.13 22.26
N GLY A 160 -2.40 19.21 22.98
CA GLY A 160 -2.68 18.98 24.39
C GLY A 160 -3.94 18.17 24.71
N GLY A 161 -4.50 18.45 25.89
CA GLY A 161 -5.63 17.72 26.47
C GLY A 161 -6.91 17.85 25.65
N VAL A 162 -7.14 19.00 25.03
CA VAL A 162 -8.33 19.25 24.21
C VAL A 162 -8.41 18.32 22.98
N VAL A 163 -7.26 18.00 22.37
CA VAL A 163 -7.23 17.09 21.20
C VAL A 163 -7.58 15.66 21.64
N ARG A 164 -7.02 15.20 22.74
CA ARG A 164 -7.34 13.89 23.32
C ARG A 164 -8.84 13.81 23.64
N ASP A 165 -9.36 14.81 24.33
CA ASP A 165 -10.74 14.82 24.82
C ASP A 165 -11.72 14.96 23.66
N LEU A 166 -11.39 15.74 22.62
CA LEU A 166 -12.14 15.82 21.36
C LEU A 166 -12.28 14.45 20.68
N LEU A 167 -11.19 13.70 20.62
CA LEU A 167 -11.18 12.34 20.01
C LEU A 167 -11.96 11.32 20.84
N LEU A 168 -12.03 11.52 22.16
CA LEU A 168 -12.81 10.71 23.10
C LEU A 168 -14.27 11.15 23.24
N GLY A 169 -14.66 12.26 22.60
CA GLY A 169 -16.02 12.81 22.72
C GLY A 169 -16.29 13.44 24.09
N ILE A 170 -15.25 13.83 24.83
CA ILE A 170 -15.32 14.48 26.15
C ILE A 170 -15.31 16.00 25.94
N PRO A 171 -16.31 16.75 26.47
CA PRO A 171 -16.31 18.20 26.35
C PRO A 171 -15.08 18.81 27.06
N ASN A 172 -14.28 19.55 26.35
CA ASN A 172 -13.14 20.31 26.87
C ASN A 172 -12.98 21.59 26.01
N LEU A 173 -12.83 22.74 26.66
CA LEU A 173 -12.68 24.06 26.02
C LEU A 173 -11.35 24.73 26.39
N ASP A 174 -10.43 23.99 27.04
CA ASP A 174 -9.09 24.49 27.36
C ASP A 174 -8.19 24.26 26.12
N LEU A 175 -7.93 25.37 25.40
CA LEU A 175 -7.24 25.37 24.14
C LEU A 175 -5.75 25.63 24.27
N ASP A 176 -4.95 24.67 23.96
CA ASP A 176 -3.51 24.83 23.75
C ASP A 176 -3.22 24.93 22.24
N ILE A 177 -2.64 26.04 21.81
CA ILE A 177 -2.27 26.29 20.41
C ILE A 177 -0.77 26.51 20.31
N VAL A 178 -0.12 25.74 19.46
CA VAL A 178 1.29 25.89 19.11
C VAL A 178 1.40 26.45 17.71
N VAL A 179 2.22 27.48 17.56
CA VAL A 179 2.55 28.07 16.25
C VAL A 179 4.00 27.73 15.93
N GLU A 180 4.21 27.12 14.78
CA GLU A 180 5.52 26.78 14.25
C GLU A 180 5.95 27.87 13.27
N GLY A 181 7.04 28.58 13.62
CA GLY A 181 7.65 29.62 12.80
C GLY A 181 9.06 29.92 13.29
N ASP A 182 9.89 30.54 12.45
CA ASP A 182 11.19 31.01 12.85
C ASP A 182 11.03 32.24 13.80
N ALA A 183 11.70 32.17 14.95
CA ALA A 183 11.73 33.24 15.95
C ALA A 183 12.79 34.29 15.59
#